data_84239c76725a1d366b21325eae061f18
#
_entry.id   84239c76725a1d366b21325eae061f18
#
_cell.length_a   1.000
_cell.length_b   1.000
_cell.length_c   1.000
_cell.angle_alpha   90.00
_cell.angle_beta   90.00
_cell.angle_gamma   90.00
#
_symmetry.space_group_name_H-M   'P 1'
#
loop_
_entity.id
_entity.type
_entity.pdbx_description
1 polymer ?
#
loop_
_entity_poly.entity_id
_entity_poly.type
_entity_poly.pdbx_seq_one_letter_code
_entity_poly.pdbx_strand_id
1 'polypeptide(L)' 'MRTYSYLITIVGGLGEIGREAFGDFRIESNGITTVLAAEMDQAALHGAFNRLMALAIEVVELRRLPDGMNEAGRRAG' A
#
# COMPACT_ATOMS: atom_id res chain seq x y z
N MET A 1 16.16 8.40 -7.64
CA MET A 1 14.82 7.95 -8.03
C MET A 1 13.80 8.52 -7.06
N ARG A 2 12.72 9.05 -7.57
CA ARG A 2 11.73 9.65 -6.71
C ARG A 2 10.86 8.59 -6.08
N THR A 3 10.47 8.83 -4.84
CA THR A 3 9.51 7.97 -4.17
C THR A 3 8.25 8.76 -3.87
N TYR A 4 7.17 8.04 -3.75
CA TYR A 4 5.86 8.61 -3.42
C TYR A 4 5.19 7.73 -2.40
N SER A 5 4.27 8.31 -1.66
CA SER A 5 3.46 7.53 -0.73
C SER A 5 2.29 6.92 -1.50
N TYR A 6 2.12 5.61 -1.38
CA TYR A 6 1.05 4.90 -2.07
C TYR A 6 0.16 4.19 -1.07
N LEU A 7 -1.11 4.12 -1.41
CA LEU A 7 -2.08 3.32 -0.68
C LEU A 7 -2.63 2.27 -1.62
N ILE A 8 -2.52 1.02 -1.23
CA ILE A 8 -3.07 -0.09 -2.00
C ILE A 8 -4.17 -0.72 -1.17
N THR A 9 -5.39 -0.71 -1.69
CA THR A 9 -6.51 -1.32 -0.98
C THR A 9 -6.81 -2.66 -1.62
N ILE A 10 -6.89 -3.69 -0.78
CA ILE A 10 -7.14 -5.05 -1.23
C ILE A 10 -8.38 -5.59 -0.55
N VAL A 11 -8.97 -6.62 -1.14
CA VAL A 11 -10.15 -7.28 -0.60
C VAL A 11 -9.72 -8.21 0.53
N GLY A 12 -10.45 -8.13 1.65
CA GLY A 12 -10.21 -9.03 2.76
C GLY A 12 -8.93 -8.72 3.50
N GLY A 13 -8.40 -9.70 4.19
CA GLY A 13 -7.17 -9.56 4.94
C GLY A 13 -6.01 -10.23 4.23
N LEU A 14 -4.82 -9.98 4.74
CA LEU A 14 -3.62 -10.53 4.13
C LEU A 14 -3.33 -11.96 4.56
N GLY A 15 -3.74 -12.31 5.78
CA GLY A 15 -3.30 -13.57 6.33
C GLY A 15 -1.84 -13.51 6.75
N GLU A 16 -1.36 -14.61 7.27
CA GLU A 16 -0.01 -14.65 7.83
C GLU A 16 1.05 -14.51 6.76
N ILE A 17 0.87 -15.24 5.67
CA ILE A 17 1.86 -15.21 4.59
C ILE A 17 1.92 -13.82 3.96
N GLY A 18 0.76 -13.21 3.77
CA GLY A 18 0.72 -11.89 3.21
C GLY A 18 1.36 -10.85 4.12
N ARG A 19 1.13 -10.95 5.41
CA ARG A 19 1.72 -10.01 6.35
C ARG A 19 3.24 -10.11 6.33
N GLU A 20 3.74 -11.33 6.17
CA GLU A 20 5.17 -11.52 6.07
C GLU A 20 5.73 -10.91 4.79
N ALA A 21 5.03 -11.10 3.70
CA ALA A 21 5.47 -10.59 2.41
C ALA A 21 5.49 -9.06 2.37
N PHE A 22 4.63 -8.44 3.17
CA PHE A 22 4.52 -6.97 3.21
C PHE A 22 4.89 -6.41 4.56
N GLY A 23 5.90 -7.01 5.20
CA GLY A 23 6.27 -6.63 6.55
C GLY A 23 6.79 -5.21 6.67
N ASP A 24 7.26 -4.62 5.57
CA ASP A 24 7.74 -3.25 5.59
C ASP A 24 6.65 -2.24 5.23
N PHE A 25 5.43 -2.69 5.04
CA PHE A 25 4.30 -1.81 4.77
C PHE A 25 3.52 -1.54 6.05
N ARG A 26 2.86 -0.39 6.08
CA ARG A 26 1.84 -0.15 7.09
C ARG A 26 0.58 -0.87 6.64
N ILE A 27 0.02 -1.67 7.53
CA ILE A 27 -1.12 -2.52 7.20
C ILE A 27 -2.26 -2.18 8.13
N GLU A 28 -3.40 -1.79 7.54
CA GLU A 28 -4.61 -1.53 8.32
C GLU A 28 -5.77 -2.27 7.71
N SER A 29 -6.48 -3.02 8.53
CA SER A 29 -7.60 -3.83 8.07
C SER A 29 -8.86 -3.50 8.86
N ASN A 30 -9.98 -3.43 8.15
CA ASN A 30 -11.27 -3.27 8.82
C ASN A 30 -12.11 -4.55 8.73
N GLY A 31 -11.48 -5.65 8.32
CA GLY A 31 -12.17 -6.92 8.20
C GLY A 31 -12.75 -7.18 6.83
N ILE A 32 -13.05 -6.14 6.08
CA ILE A 32 -13.60 -6.26 4.74
C ILE A 32 -12.53 -5.94 3.71
N THR A 33 -11.77 -4.90 3.95
CA THR A 33 -10.65 -4.53 3.09
C THR A 33 -9.43 -4.27 3.95
N THR A 34 -8.28 -4.29 3.31
CA THR A 34 -7.02 -3.99 3.96
C THR A 34 -6.30 -2.93 3.13
N VAL A 35 -5.71 -1.96 3.82
CA VAL A 35 -4.95 -0.90 3.17
C VAL A 35 -3.48 -1.11 3.48
N LEU A 36 -2.68 -1.15 2.42
CA LEU A 36 -1.23 -1.26 2.51
C LEU A 36 -0.64 0.10 2.15
N ALA A 37 0.15 0.65 3.03
CA ALA A 37 0.72 1.98 2.81
C ALA A 37 2.23 1.93 2.91
N ALA A 38 2.90 2.55 1.96
CA ALA A 38 4.35 2.63 1.99
C ALA A 38 4.82 3.70 1.03
N GLU A 39 6.01 4.17 1.28
CA GLU A 39 6.69 5.09 0.37
C GLU A 39 7.59 4.27 -0.53
N MET A 40 7.43 4.42 -1.84
CA MET A 40 8.20 3.61 -2.79
C MET A 40 8.38 4.33 -4.09
N ASP A 41 9.38 3.85 -4.84
CA ASP A 41 9.55 4.29 -6.21
C ASP A 41 8.72 3.39 -7.14
N GLN A 42 8.81 3.66 -8.43
CA GLN A 42 8.01 2.94 -9.39
C GLN A 42 8.34 1.45 -9.43
N ALA A 43 9.62 1.13 -9.32
CA ALA A 43 10.05 -0.27 -9.37
C ALA A 43 9.53 -1.04 -8.17
N ALA A 44 9.57 -0.42 -7.00
CA ALA A 44 9.08 -1.07 -5.79
C ALA A 44 7.57 -1.25 -5.86
N LEU A 45 6.86 -0.29 -6.47
CA LEU A 45 5.43 -0.41 -6.63
C LEU A 45 5.07 -1.59 -7.52
N HIS A 46 5.80 -1.75 -8.62
CA HIS A 46 5.57 -2.90 -9.50
C HIS A 46 5.88 -4.20 -8.78
N GLY A 47 6.92 -4.22 -7.96
CA GLY A 47 7.26 -5.39 -7.18
C GLY A 47 6.15 -5.75 -6.19
N ALA A 48 5.53 -4.73 -5.59
CA ALA A 48 4.44 -4.97 -4.67
C ALA A 48 3.25 -5.60 -5.40
N PHE A 49 2.92 -5.09 -6.59
CA PHE A 49 1.83 -5.66 -7.36
C PHE A 49 2.13 -7.09 -7.77
N ASN A 50 3.38 -7.37 -8.14
CA ASN A 50 3.76 -8.74 -8.49
C ASN A 50 3.55 -9.68 -7.31
N ARG A 51 3.88 -9.23 -6.11
CA ARG A 51 3.67 -10.05 -4.92
C ARG A 51 2.19 -10.29 -4.67
N LEU A 52 1.38 -9.23 -4.86
CA LEU A 52 -0.07 -9.39 -4.67
C LEU A 52 -0.64 -10.40 -5.65
N MET A 53 -0.19 -10.32 -6.89
CA MET A 53 -0.65 -11.28 -7.89
C MET A 53 -0.21 -12.70 -7.57
N ALA A 54 1.02 -12.85 -7.09
CA ALA A 54 1.53 -14.16 -6.73
C ALA A 54 0.73 -14.78 -5.60
N LEU A 55 0.19 -13.96 -4.72
CA LEU A 55 -0.62 -14.40 -3.60
C LEU A 55 -2.10 -14.46 -3.94
N ALA A 56 -2.45 -14.18 -5.19
CA ALA A 56 -3.84 -14.18 -5.66
C ALA A 56 -4.71 -13.22 -4.86
N ILE A 57 -4.16 -12.08 -4.50
CA ILE A 57 -4.88 -11.06 -3.75
C ILE A 57 -5.48 -10.06 -4.71
N GLU A 58 -6.74 -9.74 -4.50
CA GLU A 58 -7.47 -8.83 -5.38
C GLU A 58 -7.27 -7.40 -4.93
N VAL A 59 -6.84 -6.54 -5.85
CA VAL A 59 -6.62 -5.12 -5.57
C VAL A 59 -7.88 -4.35 -5.94
N VAL A 60 -8.37 -3.55 -5.01
CA VAL A 60 -9.54 -2.72 -5.23
C VAL A 60 -9.15 -1.35 -5.76
N GLU A 61 -8.09 -0.79 -5.20
CA GLU A 61 -7.75 0.59 -5.50
C GLU A 61 -6.26 0.81 -5.26
N LEU A 62 -5.68 1.64 -6.11
CA LEU A 62 -4.33 2.15 -5.91
C LEU A 62 -4.41 3.66 -5.90
N ARG A 63 -3.86 4.28 -4.86
CA ARG A 63 -3.80 5.73 -4.77
C ARG A 63 -2.38 6.17 -4.52
N ARG A 64 -1.97 7.19 -5.24
CA ARG A 64 -0.74 7.87 -4.93
C ARG A 64 -1.09 9.17 -4.23
N LEU A 65 -0.52 9.37 -3.04
CA LEU A 65 -0.79 10.58 -2.29
C LEU A 65 0.04 11.72 -2.85
N PRO A 66 -0.50 12.92 -2.87
CA PRO A 66 0.28 14.08 -3.32
C PRO A 66 1.51 14.29 -2.44
N ASP A 67 2.53 14.89 -3.03
CA ASP A 67 3.74 15.23 -2.29
C ASP A 67 3.35 16.05 -1.07
N GLY A 68 3.92 15.64 0.07
CA GLY A 68 3.68 16.38 1.29
C GLY A 68 2.33 16.13 1.90
N MET A 69 1.58 15.13 1.42
CA MET A 69 0.26 14.89 1.95
C MET A 69 0.29 14.63 3.45
N ASN A 70 1.29 13.87 3.90
CA ASN A 70 1.39 13.60 5.33
C ASN A 70 1.57 14.87 6.11
N GLU A 71 2.34 15.77 5.57
CA GLU A 71 2.55 17.04 6.22
C GLU A 71 1.51 18.04 5.83
N ALA A 72 0.94 17.85 4.67
CA ALA A 72 -0.11 18.75 4.23
C ALA A 72 -1.28 18.70 5.19
N GLY A 73 -1.50 17.54 5.75
CA GLY A 73 -2.51 17.46 6.76
C GLY A 73 -2.24 18.45 7.87
N ARG A 74 -1.01 18.70 8.13
CA ARG A 74 -0.64 19.67 9.14
C ARG A 74 -0.62 21.08 8.60
N ARG A 75 -0.03 21.23 7.46
CA ARG A 75 0.03 22.57 6.88
C ARG A 75 -1.29 23.01 6.41
N ALA A 76 -2.01 22.04 5.97
CA ALA A 76 -3.35 22.29 5.55
C ALA A 76 -3.54 23.62 4.96
N GLY A 77 -2.65 24.07 4.51
CA GLY A 77 -2.94 25.41 4.01
C GLY A 77 -1.73 25.92 3.49
#